data_ef30043a89aa048ce390a1b8386fd7db
#
_entry.id   ef30043a89aa048ce390a1b8386fd7db
#
_cell.length_a   1.000
_cell.length_b   1.000
_cell.length_c   1.000
_cell.angle_alpha   90.00
_cell.angle_beta   90.00
_cell.angle_gamma   90.00
#
_symmetry.space_group_name_H-M   'P 1'
#
loop_
_entity.id
_entity.type
_entity.pdbx_description
1 polymer ?
#
loop_
_entity_poly.entity_id
_entity_poly.type
_entity_poly.pdbx_seq_one_letter_code
_entity_poly.pdbx_strand_id
1 'polypeptide(L)'
;MGRALRADAERSVRAILEAAERVLAQDAGASMEQIAEAAGLTRITVHRRFANRQALLEALAVSAKQQLVDAIEEARPDAAPALVALYRVTANVLRVKETWRFTLSHATAHTEAATALWAEIDAHTVDLLTRAQREGLLAADADLDWTRQVYYALLSEALNRPGADQDPAAQDPEVLATLVIDTLLHGAGPHG
;
A
#
# COMPACT_ATOMS: atom_id res chain seq x y z
N MET A 1 -6.64 33.76 -7.85
CA MET A 1 -5.26 33.66 -7.32
C MET A 1 -5.09 32.52 -6.27
N GLY A 2 -5.99 32.30 -5.34
CA GLY A 2 -5.88 31.27 -4.29
C GLY A 2 -5.89 29.81 -4.79
N ARG A 3 -6.56 29.48 -5.90
CA ARG A 3 -6.64 28.10 -6.42
C ARG A 3 -5.32 27.62 -7.05
N ALA A 4 -4.61 28.51 -7.76
CA ALA A 4 -3.30 28.19 -8.33
C ALA A 4 -2.24 27.97 -7.24
N LEU A 5 -2.24 28.79 -6.19
CA LEU A 5 -1.33 28.66 -5.06
C LEU A 5 -1.56 27.36 -4.27
N ARG A 6 -2.81 26.90 -4.13
CA ARG A 6 -3.13 25.60 -3.50
C ARG A 6 -2.64 24.43 -4.35
N ALA A 7 -2.90 24.46 -5.65
CA ALA A 7 -2.43 23.42 -6.58
C ALA A 7 -0.90 23.30 -6.62
N ASP A 8 -0.18 24.43 -6.55
CA ASP A 8 1.28 24.45 -6.45
C ASP A 8 1.77 23.88 -5.10
N ALA A 9 1.04 24.18 -4.04
CA ALA A 9 1.32 23.63 -2.71
C ALA A 9 1.17 22.12 -2.68
N GLU A 10 0.08 21.60 -3.21
CA GLU A 10 -0.22 20.16 -3.30
C GLU A 10 0.80 19.43 -4.18
N ARG A 11 1.17 20.01 -5.34
CA ARG A 11 2.23 19.45 -6.19
C ARG A 11 3.57 19.38 -5.47
N SER A 12 3.94 20.43 -4.72
CA SER A 12 5.18 20.46 -3.95
C SER A 12 5.19 19.39 -2.85
N VAL A 13 4.07 19.21 -2.14
CA VAL A 13 3.93 18.17 -1.11
C VAL A 13 4.09 16.80 -1.71
N ARG A 14 3.39 16.51 -2.81
CA ARG A 14 3.50 15.22 -3.51
C ARG A 14 4.93 14.93 -3.95
N ALA A 15 5.59 15.87 -4.60
CA ALA A 15 6.99 15.72 -5.05
C ALA A 15 7.94 15.45 -3.88
N ILE A 16 7.73 16.10 -2.72
CA ILE A 16 8.54 15.85 -1.52
C ILE A 16 8.30 14.43 -0.99
N LEU A 17 7.05 13.97 -0.92
CA LEU A 17 6.73 12.64 -0.40
C LEU A 17 7.27 11.53 -1.31
N GLU A 18 7.13 11.66 -2.63
CA GLU A 18 7.68 10.69 -3.60
C GLU A 18 9.21 10.66 -3.55
N ALA A 19 9.87 11.81 -3.42
CA ALA A 19 11.32 11.88 -3.27
C ALA A 19 11.78 11.27 -1.94
N ALA A 20 11.06 11.55 -0.85
CA ALA A 20 11.34 11.00 0.47
C ALA A 20 11.25 9.47 0.47
N GLU A 21 10.20 8.88 -0.11
CA GLU A 21 10.08 7.42 -0.21
C GLU A 21 11.29 6.81 -0.92
N ARG A 22 11.67 7.34 -2.10
CA ARG A 22 12.82 6.85 -2.86
C ARG A 22 14.15 6.96 -2.10
N VAL A 23 14.38 8.09 -1.44
CA VAL A 23 15.63 8.35 -0.72
C VAL A 23 15.72 7.51 0.54
N LEU A 24 14.63 7.42 1.31
CA LEU A 24 14.58 6.65 2.55
C LEU A 24 14.61 5.14 2.31
N ALA A 25 14.13 4.66 1.17
CA ALA A 25 14.27 3.27 0.76
C ALA A 25 15.73 2.86 0.53
N GLN A 26 16.61 3.81 0.15
CA GLN A 26 18.03 3.59 -0.05
C GLN A 26 18.83 3.86 1.22
N ASP A 27 18.50 4.91 1.95
CA ASP A 27 19.13 5.31 3.20
C ASP A 27 18.08 5.81 4.19
N ALA A 28 17.67 4.93 5.11
CA ALA A 28 16.73 5.26 6.17
C ALA A 28 17.19 6.41 7.07
N GLY A 29 18.49 6.76 7.05
CA GLY A 29 19.06 7.90 7.79
C GLY A 29 19.09 9.21 7.01
N ALA A 30 18.70 9.23 5.74
CA ALA A 30 18.81 10.39 4.86
C ALA A 30 18.21 11.67 5.46
N SER A 31 18.89 12.79 5.23
CA SER A 31 18.56 14.10 5.78
C SER A 31 17.43 14.79 5.01
N MET A 32 16.82 15.81 5.62
CA MET A 32 15.82 16.67 4.96
C MET A 32 16.42 17.42 3.75
N GLU A 33 17.72 17.69 3.76
CA GLU A 33 18.47 18.31 2.67
C GLU A 33 18.56 17.37 1.45
N GLN A 34 18.92 16.11 1.67
CA GLN A 34 18.98 15.08 0.62
C GLN A 34 17.60 14.85 -0.01
N ILE A 35 16.55 14.84 0.82
CA ILE A 35 15.16 14.74 0.33
C ILE A 35 14.78 15.97 -0.50
N ALA A 36 15.16 17.19 -0.07
CA ALA A 36 14.90 18.40 -0.83
C ALA A 36 15.59 18.40 -2.19
N GLU A 37 16.85 18.00 -2.23
CA GLU A 37 17.62 17.83 -3.46
C GLU A 37 16.96 16.81 -4.41
N ALA A 38 16.59 15.64 -3.89
CA ALA A 38 15.92 14.60 -4.66
C ALA A 38 14.53 15.01 -5.18
N ALA A 39 13.86 15.93 -4.49
CA ALA A 39 12.59 16.51 -4.90
C ALA A 39 12.75 17.67 -5.92
N GLY A 40 14.00 18.10 -6.20
CA GLY A 40 14.27 19.29 -7.02
C GLY A 40 13.78 20.59 -6.38
N LEU A 41 13.72 20.65 -5.05
CA LEU A 41 13.22 21.78 -4.27
C LEU A 41 14.29 22.33 -3.33
N THR A 42 14.12 23.59 -2.92
CA THR A 42 15.00 24.18 -1.92
C THR A 42 14.68 23.63 -0.52
N ARG A 43 15.68 23.52 0.36
CA ARG A 43 15.52 23.20 1.77
C ARG A 43 14.44 24.06 2.44
N ILE A 44 14.41 25.36 2.13
CA ILE A 44 13.40 26.30 2.66
C ILE A 44 11.98 25.88 2.27
N THR A 45 11.81 25.42 1.04
CA THR A 45 10.51 24.95 0.55
C THR A 45 10.06 23.70 1.30
N VAL A 46 10.96 22.74 1.53
CA VAL A 46 10.65 21.51 2.29
C VAL A 46 10.33 21.85 3.74
N HIS A 47 11.15 22.65 4.43
CA HIS A 47 10.88 23.05 5.82
C HIS A 47 9.60 23.88 5.99
N ARG A 48 9.18 24.62 4.98
CA ARG A 48 7.89 25.33 5.01
C ARG A 48 6.70 24.36 4.95
N ARG A 49 6.88 23.16 4.37
CA ARG A 49 5.82 22.12 4.28
C ARG A 49 5.86 21.15 5.46
N PHE A 50 7.05 20.76 5.88
CA PHE A 50 7.29 19.81 6.95
C PHE A 50 8.27 20.41 7.95
N ALA A 51 7.77 20.72 9.16
CA ALA A 51 8.56 21.42 10.19
C ALA A 51 9.81 20.62 10.61
N ASN A 52 9.74 19.30 10.55
CA ASN A 52 10.82 18.38 10.91
C ASN A 52 10.62 17.03 10.22
N ARG A 53 11.62 16.12 10.40
CA ARG A 53 11.60 14.77 9.84
C ARG A 53 10.40 13.95 10.31
N GLN A 54 10.00 14.08 11.57
CA GLN A 54 8.85 13.33 12.12
C GLN A 54 7.55 13.70 11.39
N ALA A 55 7.30 14.98 11.19
CA ALA A 55 6.14 15.47 10.44
C ALA A 55 6.13 14.97 8.97
N LEU A 56 7.31 14.83 8.35
CA LEU A 56 7.44 14.24 7.03
C LEU A 56 7.09 12.74 7.04
N LEU A 57 7.61 11.97 8.00
CA LEU A 57 7.33 10.53 8.11
C LEU A 57 5.85 10.25 8.41
N GLU A 58 5.22 11.08 9.23
CA GLU A 58 3.78 11.02 9.49
C GLU A 58 2.96 11.28 8.22
N ALA A 59 3.34 12.30 7.46
CA ALA A 59 2.68 12.60 6.18
C ALA A 59 2.90 11.50 5.13
N LEU A 60 4.08 10.87 5.09
CA LEU A 60 4.36 9.69 4.27
C LEU A 60 3.41 8.54 4.63
N ALA A 61 3.28 8.22 5.92
CA ALA A 61 2.40 7.14 6.39
C ALA A 61 0.92 7.39 6.01
N VAL A 62 0.45 8.63 6.17
CA VAL A 62 -0.91 9.01 5.76
C VAL A 62 -1.08 8.89 4.24
N SER A 63 -0.12 9.42 3.46
CA SER A 63 -0.18 9.37 1.99
C SER A 63 -0.16 7.94 1.45
N ALA A 64 0.70 7.08 1.97
CA ALA A 64 0.79 5.68 1.55
C ALA A 64 -0.51 4.92 1.86
N LYS A 65 -1.09 5.12 3.04
CA LYS A 65 -2.36 4.48 3.41
C LYS A 65 -3.54 5.01 2.59
N GLN A 66 -3.58 6.31 2.30
CA GLN A 66 -4.60 6.87 1.43
C GLN A 66 -4.54 6.26 0.03
N GLN A 67 -3.34 6.07 -0.52
CA GLN A 67 -3.19 5.40 -1.81
C GLN A 67 -3.62 3.93 -1.79
N LEU A 68 -3.52 3.24 -0.65
CA LEU A 68 -4.09 1.90 -0.51
C LEU A 68 -5.62 1.94 -0.54
N VAL A 69 -6.26 2.89 0.14
CA VAL A 69 -7.71 3.08 0.07
C VAL A 69 -8.14 3.37 -1.37
N ASP A 70 -7.50 4.35 -2.01
CA ASP A 70 -7.81 4.75 -3.39
C ASP A 70 -7.66 3.55 -4.35
N ALA A 71 -6.62 2.72 -4.17
CA ALA A 71 -6.37 1.53 -4.99
C ALA A 71 -7.43 0.42 -4.80
N ILE A 72 -7.93 0.26 -3.58
CA ILE A 72 -9.03 -0.65 -3.28
C ILE A 72 -10.32 -0.17 -3.95
N GLU A 73 -10.65 1.11 -3.81
CA GLU A 73 -11.85 1.71 -4.42
C GLU A 73 -11.79 1.65 -5.96
N GLU A 74 -10.62 1.93 -6.57
CA GLU A 74 -10.41 1.87 -8.02
C GLU A 74 -10.65 0.46 -8.57
N ALA A 75 -10.34 -0.57 -7.81
CA ALA A 75 -10.62 -1.96 -8.18
C ALA A 75 -12.13 -2.25 -8.27
N ARG A 76 -12.99 -1.35 -7.77
CA ARG A 76 -14.46 -1.49 -7.75
C ARG A 76 -14.89 -2.85 -7.22
N PRO A 77 -14.53 -3.19 -5.97
CA PRO A 77 -14.77 -4.53 -5.45
C PRO A 77 -16.23 -4.95 -5.57
N ASP A 78 -17.18 -4.05 -5.40
CA ASP A 78 -18.63 -4.33 -5.41
C ASP A 78 -19.21 -4.56 -6.82
N ALA A 79 -18.49 -4.18 -7.87
CA ALA A 79 -18.95 -4.25 -9.25
C ALA A 79 -18.67 -5.60 -9.94
N ALA A 80 -18.04 -6.57 -9.24
CA ALA A 80 -17.62 -7.86 -9.78
C ALA A 80 -17.86 -8.99 -8.78
N PRO A 81 -17.92 -10.28 -9.24
CA PRO A 81 -17.87 -11.44 -8.34
C PRO A 81 -16.67 -11.38 -7.40
N ALA A 82 -16.79 -11.93 -6.18
CA ALA A 82 -15.76 -11.80 -5.15
C ALA A 82 -14.38 -12.30 -5.61
N LEU A 83 -14.30 -13.37 -6.40
CA LEU A 83 -13.04 -13.87 -6.95
C LEU A 83 -12.32 -12.82 -7.82
N VAL A 84 -13.04 -12.19 -8.74
CA VAL A 84 -12.49 -11.15 -9.62
C VAL A 84 -12.07 -9.92 -8.81
N ALA A 85 -12.87 -9.55 -7.82
CA ALA A 85 -12.58 -8.46 -6.92
C ALA A 85 -11.30 -8.73 -6.08
N LEU A 86 -11.14 -9.95 -5.56
CA LEU A 86 -9.93 -10.37 -4.84
C LEU A 86 -8.68 -10.19 -5.69
N TYR A 87 -8.65 -10.68 -6.91
CA TYR A 87 -7.49 -10.50 -7.80
C TYR A 87 -7.19 -9.03 -8.09
N ARG A 88 -8.21 -8.22 -8.44
CA ARG A 88 -8.04 -6.81 -8.78
C ARG A 88 -7.55 -5.98 -7.59
N VAL A 89 -8.19 -6.13 -6.43
CA VAL A 89 -7.80 -5.44 -5.20
C VAL A 89 -6.36 -5.83 -4.83
N THR A 90 -6.05 -7.12 -4.87
CA THR A 90 -4.70 -7.61 -4.53
C THR A 90 -3.64 -7.04 -5.46
N ALA A 91 -3.85 -7.03 -6.78
CA ALA A 91 -2.91 -6.46 -7.75
C ALA A 91 -2.71 -4.96 -7.51
N ASN A 92 -3.79 -4.19 -7.31
CA ASN A 92 -3.71 -2.76 -7.03
C ASN A 92 -2.98 -2.47 -5.71
N VAL A 93 -3.28 -3.22 -4.65
CA VAL A 93 -2.62 -3.10 -3.34
C VAL A 93 -1.13 -3.43 -3.45
N LEU A 94 -0.75 -4.49 -4.17
CA LEU A 94 0.66 -4.87 -4.38
C LEU A 94 1.43 -3.77 -5.12
N ARG A 95 0.83 -3.14 -6.12
CA ARG A 95 1.41 -2.01 -6.86
C ARG A 95 1.70 -0.82 -5.95
N VAL A 96 0.76 -0.48 -5.07
CA VAL A 96 0.96 0.58 -4.07
C VAL A 96 2.03 0.18 -3.05
N LYS A 97 2.00 -1.06 -2.55
CA LYS A 97 2.99 -1.56 -1.58
C LYS A 97 4.41 -1.60 -2.16
N GLU A 98 4.57 -1.86 -3.45
CA GLU A 98 5.86 -1.78 -4.13
C GLU A 98 6.38 -0.33 -4.17
N THR A 99 5.51 0.61 -4.57
CA THR A 99 5.84 2.04 -4.66
C THR A 99 6.18 2.65 -3.30
N TRP A 100 5.48 2.24 -2.23
CA TRP A 100 5.61 2.76 -0.87
C TRP A 100 6.23 1.73 0.10
N ARG A 101 7.19 0.94 -0.41
CA ARG A 101 7.79 -0.20 0.29
C ARG A 101 8.44 0.21 1.62
N PHE A 102 9.24 1.28 1.62
CA PHE A 102 9.88 1.78 2.82
C PHE A 102 8.84 2.23 3.84
N THR A 103 7.93 3.12 3.45
CA THR A 103 6.92 3.70 4.35
C THR A 103 6.02 2.63 4.95
N LEU A 104 5.49 1.71 4.14
CA LEU A 104 4.57 0.67 4.62
C LEU A 104 5.25 -0.41 5.47
N SER A 105 6.57 -0.62 5.31
CA SER A 105 7.34 -1.55 6.14
C SER A 105 7.85 -0.93 7.44
N HIS A 106 8.05 0.39 7.48
CA HIS A 106 8.67 1.10 8.60
C HIS A 106 7.73 2.11 9.28
N ALA A 107 6.49 2.24 8.82
CA ALA A 107 5.56 3.23 9.36
C ALA A 107 5.16 2.89 10.80
N THR A 108 5.80 3.55 11.73
CA THR A 108 5.43 3.60 13.17
C THR A 108 4.51 4.77 13.49
N ALA A 109 4.06 5.51 12.47
CA ALA A 109 3.21 6.68 12.69
C ALA A 109 1.82 6.25 13.19
N HIS A 110 1.59 6.49 14.47
CA HIS A 110 0.31 6.26 15.16
C HIS A 110 -0.52 7.55 15.21
N THR A 111 -0.57 8.31 14.11
CA THR A 111 -1.46 9.46 14.03
C THR A 111 -2.91 8.99 13.93
N GLU A 112 -3.84 9.80 14.44
CA GLU A 112 -5.27 9.51 14.32
C GLU A 112 -5.69 9.27 12.87
N ALA A 113 -5.22 10.11 11.94
CA ALA A 113 -5.47 9.95 10.51
C ALA A 113 -4.94 8.62 9.95
N ALA A 114 -3.71 8.23 10.31
CA ALA A 114 -3.13 6.96 9.86
C ALA A 114 -3.87 5.76 10.46
N THR A 115 -4.41 5.87 11.66
CA THR A 115 -5.20 4.83 12.33
C THR A 115 -6.58 4.69 11.68
N ALA A 116 -7.24 5.83 11.37
CA ALA A 116 -8.53 5.82 10.67
C ALA A 116 -8.44 5.17 9.29
N LEU A 117 -7.43 5.54 8.48
CA LEU A 117 -7.21 4.93 7.16
C LEU A 117 -6.91 3.43 7.26
N TRP A 118 -6.21 2.99 8.30
CA TRP A 118 -5.97 1.57 8.51
C TRP A 118 -7.25 0.81 8.83
N ALA A 119 -8.13 1.38 9.67
CA ALA A 119 -9.44 0.80 9.98
C ALA A 119 -10.33 0.70 8.73
N GLU A 120 -10.23 1.67 7.82
CA GLU A 120 -10.95 1.67 6.54
C GLU A 120 -10.45 0.56 5.60
N ILE A 121 -9.13 0.41 5.44
CA ILE A 121 -8.52 -0.69 4.68
C ILE A 121 -8.97 -2.05 5.24
N ASP A 122 -8.97 -2.18 6.56
CA ASP A 122 -9.37 -3.40 7.26
C ASP A 122 -10.85 -3.72 7.03
N ALA A 123 -11.73 -2.73 7.09
CA ALA A 123 -13.15 -2.89 6.80
C ALA A 123 -13.41 -3.36 5.36
N HIS A 124 -12.77 -2.75 4.36
CA HIS A 124 -12.86 -3.20 2.97
C HIS A 124 -12.39 -4.65 2.78
N THR A 125 -11.31 -5.03 3.47
CA THR A 125 -10.79 -6.41 3.41
C THR A 125 -11.77 -7.40 4.02
N VAL A 126 -12.32 -7.11 5.19
CA VAL A 126 -13.32 -7.95 5.87
C VAL A 126 -14.58 -8.11 5.00
N ASP A 127 -15.06 -7.02 4.42
CA ASP A 127 -16.23 -7.05 3.51
C ASP A 127 -15.99 -7.96 2.31
N LEU A 128 -14.82 -7.84 1.67
CA LEU A 128 -14.48 -8.65 0.51
C LEU A 128 -14.34 -10.15 0.86
N LEU A 129 -13.70 -10.48 1.99
CA LEU A 129 -13.59 -11.86 2.47
C LEU A 129 -14.95 -12.43 2.88
N THR A 130 -15.82 -11.62 3.48
CA THR A 130 -17.20 -12.02 3.81
C THR A 130 -18.00 -12.36 2.55
N ARG A 131 -17.82 -11.58 1.48
CA ARG A 131 -18.44 -11.88 0.18
C ARG A 131 -17.87 -13.16 -0.43
N ALA A 132 -16.54 -13.34 -0.37
CA ALA A 132 -15.89 -14.57 -0.84
C ALA A 132 -16.43 -15.82 -0.12
N GLN A 133 -16.67 -15.72 1.19
CA GLN A 133 -17.29 -16.81 1.95
C GLN A 133 -18.73 -17.06 1.52
N ARG A 134 -19.55 -16.03 1.32
CA ARG A 134 -20.95 -16.16 0.83
C ARG A 134 -21.02 -16.74 -0.58
N GLU A 135 -20.05 -16.45 -1.43
CA GLU A 135 -19.95 -16.98 -2.80
C GLU A 135 -19.32 -18.39 -2.86
N GLY A 136 -18.96 -18.97 -1.69
CA GLY A 136 -18.41 -20.32 -1.59
C GLY A 136 -16.93 -20.46 -1.97
N LEU A 137 -16.19 -19.35 -2.06
CA LEU A 137 -14.75 -19.36 -2.31
C LEU A 137 -13.95 -19.69 -1.05
N LEU A 138 -14.51 -19.40 0.12
CA LEU A 138 -13.99 -19.80 1.43
C LEU A 138 -14.99 -20.73 2.08
N ALA A 139 -14.52 -21.62 2.96
CA ALA A 139 -15.39 -22.50 3.72
C ALA A 139 -16.39 -21.69 4.55
N ALA A 140 -17.63 -22.20 4.70
CA ALA A 140 -18.70 -21.49 5.41
C ALA A 140 -18.37 -21.24 6.90
N ASP A 141 -17.50 -22.06 7.47
CA ASP A 141 -17.00 -21.99 8.85
C ASP A 141 -15.58 -21.41 8.95
N ALA A 142 -15.02 -20.88 7.85
CA ALA A 142 -13.70 -20.24 7.88
C ALA A 142 -13.68 -19.06 8.84
N ASP A 143 -12.66 -19.01 9.70
CA ASP A 143 -12.37 -17.88 10.55
C ASP A 143 -11.87 -16.69 9.70
N LEU A 144 -12.73 -15.68 9.50
CA LEU A 144 -12.41 -14.52 8.66
C LEU A 144 -11.31 -13.64 9.27
N ASP A 145 -11.19 -13.58 10.58
CA ASP A 145 -10.10 -12.81 11.22
C ASP A 145 -8.75 -13.48 10.96
N TRP A 146 -8.70 -14.81 11.07
CA TRP A 146 -7.51 -15.58 10.71
C TRP A 146 -7.21 -15.47 9.22
N THR A 147 -8.20 -15.63 8.35
CA THR A 147 -8.06 -15.54 6.90
C THR A 147 -7.51 -14.18 6.48
N ARG A 148 -7.98 -13.10 7.11
CA ARG A 148 -7.48 -11.73 6.90
C ARG A 148 -6.00 -11.61 7.30
N GLN A 149 -5.61 -12.16 8.45
CA GLN A 149 -4.21 -12.15 8.89
C GLN A 149 -3.32 -12.91 7.91
N VAL A 150 -3.76 -14.08 7.45
CA VAL A 150 -3.03 -14.86 6.44
C VAL A 150 -2.92 -14.08 5.13
N TYR A 151 -3.99 -13.44 4.67
CA TYR A 151 -3.97 -12.61 3.47
C TYR A 151 -2.94 -11.48 3.58
N TYR A 152 -2.88 -10.77 4.70
CA TYR A 152 -1.88 -9.71 4.91
C TYR A 152 -0.44 -10.25 4.98
N ALA A 153 -0.24 -11.42 5.56
CA ALA A 153 1.05 -12.09 5.56
C ALA A 153 1.49 -12.46 4.13
N LEU A 154 0.59 -13.03 3.32
CA LEU A 154 0.86 -13.38 1.93
C LEU A 154 1.20 -12.14 1.08
N LEU A 155 0.48 -11.02 1.25
CA LEU A 155 0.81 -9.76 0.59
C LEU A 155 2.22 -9.26 0.93
N SER A 156 2.65 -9.44 2.17
CA SER A 156 3.98 -9.02 2.61
C SER A 156 5.06 -9.93 2.06
N GLU A 157 4.87 -11.25 2.10
CA GLU A 157 5.82 -12.23 1.58
C GLU A 157 5.94 -12.19 0.05
N ALA A 158 4.85 -11.92 -0.66
CA ALA A 158 4.88 -11.81 -2.12
C ALA A 158 5.91 -10.76 -2.61
N LEU A 159 6.04 -9.65 -1.89
CA LEU A 159 6.99 -8.57 -2.23
C LEU A 159 8.41 -8.82 -1.72
N ASN A 160 8.59 -9.75 -0.77
CA ASN A 160 9.89 -10.04 -0.15
C ASN A 160 10.51 -11.34 -0.66
N ARG A 161 10.00 -11.90 -1.76
CA ARG A 161 10.48 -13.18 -2.31
C ARG A 161 11.97 -13.11 -2.68
N PRO A 162 12.80 -14.07 -2.21
CA PRO A 162 14.19 -14.15 -2.64
C PRO A 162 14.28 -14.38 -4.16
N GLY A 163 15.18 -13.63 -4.82
CA GLY A 163 15.42 -13.77 -6.26
C GLY A 163 14.40 -13.04 -7.17
N ALA A 164 13.39 -12.39 -6.62
CA ALA A 164 12.45 -11.59 -7.39
C ALA A 164 13.15 -10.47 -8.20
N ASP A 165 14.25 -9.93 -7.68
CA ASP A 165 15.06 -8.89 -8.37
C ASP A 165 15.72 -9.40 -9.67
N GLN A 166 15.79 -10.71 -9.88
CA GLN A 166 16.42 -11.33 -11.06
C GLN A 166 15.41 -11.60 -12.20
N ASP A 167 14.12 -11.58 -11.91
CA ASP A 167 13.06 -11.80 -12.89
C ASP A 167 11.97 -10.72 -12.77
N PRO A 168 12.01 -9.69 -13.63
CA PRO A 168 10.99 -8.63 -13.62
C PRO A 168 9.56 -9.14 -13.81
N ALA A 169 9.37 -10.26 -14.52
CA ALA A 169 8.04 -10.85 -14.70
C ALA A 169 7.50 -11.44 -13.39
N ALA A 170 8.38 -11.91 -12.51
CA ALA A 170 8.00 -12.42 -11.20
C ALA A 170 7.60 -11.31 -10.20
N GLN A 171 7.85 -10.05 -10.55
CA GLN A 171 7.45 -8.86 -9.76
C GLN A 171 6.17 -8.20 -10.30
N ASP A 172 5.62 -8.70 -11.42
CA ASP A 172 4.36 -8.17 -11.95
C ASP A 172 3.24 -8.29 -10.90
N PRO A 173 2.58 -7.20 -10.52
CA PRO A 173 1.51 -7.21 -9.52
C PRO A 173 0.38 -8.18 -9.84
N GLU A 174 0.09 -8.42 -11.12
CA GLU A 174 -0.95 -9.38 -11.55
C GLU A 174 -0.51 -10.83 -11.30
N VAL A 175 0.78 -11.13 -11.56
CA VAL A 175 1.36 -12.46 -11.27
C VAL A 175 1.42 -12.70 -9.77
N LEU A 176 1.84 -11.69 -9.01
CA LEU A 176 1.87 -11.77 -7.54
C LEU A 176 0.46 -11.89 -6.94
N ALA A 177 -0.52 -11.18 -7.50
CA ALA A 177 -1.91 -11.29 -7.06
C ALA A 177 -2.45 -12.71 -7.27
N THR A 178 -2.12 -13.32 -8.41
CA THR A 178 -2.48 -14.73 -8.69
C THR A 178 -1.88 -15.65 -7.64
N LEU A 179 -0.58 -15.52 -7.37
CA LEU A 179 0.09 -16.31 -6.35
C LEU A 179 -0.54 -16.16 -4.95
N VAL A 180 -0.83 -14.92 -4.54
CA VAL A 180 -1.43 -14.62 -3.24
C VAL A 180 -2.82 -15.22 -3.12
N ILE A 181 -3.67 -15.02 -4.11
CA ILE A 181 -5.07 -15.46 -4.06
C ILE A 181 -5.18 -16.98 -4.19
N ASP A 182 -4.40 -17.60 -5.08
CA ASP A 182 -4.40 -19.06 -5.22
C ASP A 182 -3.90 -19.73 -3.93
N THR A 183 -2.85 -19.16 -3.30
CA THR A 183 -2.36 -19.67 -2.01
C THR A 183 -3.39 -19.47 -0.90
N LEU A 184 -4.09 -18.34 -0.86
CA LEU A 184 -5.14 -18.06 0.13
C LEU A 184 -6.31 -19.04 0.03
N LEU A 185 -6.76 -19.31 -1.20
CA LEU A 185 -7.96 -20.12 -1.45
C LEU A 185 -7.70 -21.63 -1.46
N HIS A 186 -6.51 -22.06 -1.90
CA HIS A 186 -6.21 -23.49 -2.12
C HIS A 186 -5.03 -24.00 -1.28
N GLY A 187 -4.25 -23.11 -0.65
CA GLY A 187 -3.02 -23.48 0.05
C GLY A 187 -1.89 -23.85 -0.92
N ALA A 188 -0.82 -24.46 -0.39
CA ALA A 188 0.33 -24.93 -1.14
C ALA A 188 0.28 -26.45 -1.45
N GLY A 189 -0.83 -27.10 -1.17
CA GLY A 189 -1.04 -28.51 -1.44
C GLY A 189 -1.40 -28.79 -2.91
N PRO A 190 -1.41 -30.06 -3.34
CA PRO A 190 -1.87 -30.43 -4.68
C PRO A 190 -3.34 -30.07 -4.83
N HIS A 191 -3.67 -29.42 -5.92
CA HIS A 191 -5.06 -29.15 -6.28
C HIS A 191 -5.75 -30.47 -6.63
N GLY A 192 -6.81 -30.82 -5.88
CA GLY A 192 -7.62 -32.01 -6.08
C GLY A 192 -8.52 -31.91 -7.31
#